data_8190c5f2adbc00cb579bff01a4bee906
#
_entry.id   8190c5f2adbc00cb579bff01a4bee906
#
_cell.length_a   1.000
_cell.length_b   1.000
_cell.length_c   1.000
_cell.angle_alpha   90.00
_cell.angle_beta   90.00
_cell.angle_gamma   90.00
#
_symmetry.space_group_name_H-M   'P 1'
#
loop_
_entity.id
_entity.type
_entity.pdbx_description
1 polymer ?
#
loop_
_entity_poly.entity_id
_entity_poly.type
_entity_poly.pdbx_seq_one_letter_code
_entity_poly.pdbx_strand_id
1 'polypeptide(L)'
;MKRTITIAALALTSTLVLSACADNTEGENTDTTTIATTSAPDTTETTGATTDPETETGAAGEVSAEHNDADIMFSQMMIPHHQQAVEMSEILLDKDDIPAKVLEFAQGVIDAQGPEIDRMNTMLETWEEDPVTGDMGEMDHGGMSGMMSEEDMTALEDAKGTEAARLYLEQMTAHHEGAVDMARDEVTDGQNPQAIALAEQVIEDQEAEIAEMEQMLNEL
;
A
#
# COMPACT_ATOMS: atom_id res chain seq x y z
N MET A 1 -19.59 41.48 -32.29
CA MET A 1 -18.88 40.76 -33.36
C MET A 1 -19.00 39.28 -33.06
N LYS A 2 -19.82 38.53 -33.79
CA LYS A 2 -20.03 37.09 -33.56
C LYS A 2 -18.94 36.34 -34.34
N ARG A 3 -18.10 35.57 -33.66
CA ARG A 3 -17.13 34.64 -34.29
C ARG A 3 -17.68 33.22 -34.20
N THR A 4 -18.02 32.69 -35.36
CA THR A 4 -18.43 31.29 -35.56
C THR A 4 -17.17 30.43 -35.60
N ILE A 5 -17.07 29.41 -34.71
CA ILE A 5 -16.00 28.42 -34.73
C ILE A 5 -16.55 27.15 -35.36
N THR A 6 -15.95 26.75 -36.47
CA THR A 6 -16.27 25.53 -37.21
C THR A 6 -15.48 24.36 -36.61
N ILE A 7 -16.18 23.33 -36.16
CA ILE A 7 -15.60 22.10 -35.65
C ILE A 7 -15.39 21.13 -36.82
N ALA A 8 -14.16 20.76 -37.07
CA ALA A 8 -13.79 19.69 -38.00
C ALA A 8 -13.68 18.36 -37.24
N ALA A 9 -14.55 17.42 -37.55
CA ALA A 9 -14.51 16.06 -37.07
C ALA A 9 -13.51 15.23 -37.88
N LEU A 10 -12.50 14.67 -37.22
CA LEU A 10 -11.60 13.70 -37.83
C LEU A 10 -11.97 12.32 -37.32
N ALA A 11 -12.48 11.46 -38.19
CA ALA A 11 -12.73 10.06 -37.91
C ALA A 11 -11.49 9.24 -38.20
N LEU A 12 -10.92 8.57 -37.16
CA LEU A 12 -9.89 7.54 -37.34
C LEU A 12 -10.57 6.17 -37.23
N THR A 13 -10.51 5.42 -38.30
CA THR A 13 -10.91 4.01 -38.39
C THR A 13 -9.70 3.14 -38.02
N SER A 14 -9.79 2.38 -36.90
CA SER A 14 -8.80 1.39 -36.54
C SER A 14 -9.23 0.00 -36.99
N THR A 15 -8.45 -0.61 -37.86
CA THR A 15 -8.63 -1.99 -38.36
C THR A 15 -8.04 -3.01 -37.37
N LEU A 16 -8.89 -3.93 -36.90
CA LEU A 16 -8.44 -5.13 -36.17
C LEU A 16 -7.83 -6.14 -37.18
N VAL A 17 -6.65 -6.65 -36.84
CA VAL A 17 -6.07 -7.83 -37.48
C VAL A 17 -6.11 -8.99 -36.49
N LEU A 18 -6.98 -9.97 -36.73
CA LEU A 18 -6.95 -11.28 -36.11
C LEU A 18 -5.90 -12.13 -36.85
N SER A 19 -4.93 -12.68 -36.13
CA SER A 19 -4.11 -13.80 -36.60
C SER A 19 -4.43 -15.01 -35.77
N ALA A 20 -5.14 -15.94 -36.40
CA ALA A 20 -5.27 -17.31 -35.94
C ALA A 20 -4.25 -18.17 -36.72
N CYS A 21 -3.46 -18.96 -36.03
CA CYS A 21 -2.80 -20.14 -36.59
C CYS A 21 -2.99 -21.34 -35.68
N ALA A 22 -3.81 -22.25 -36.15
CA ALA A 22 -3.85 -23.66 -35.73
C ALA A 22 -2.96 -24.45 -36.66
N ASP A 23 -2.33 -25.50 -36.17
CA ASP A 23 -2.11 -26.80 -36.76
C ASP A 23 -1.19 -27.65 -35.85
N ASN A 24 -1.64 -28.68 -35.23
CA ASN A 24 -1.92 -30.05 -35.60
C ASN A 24 -0.70 -30.81 -36.13
N THR A 25 -0.20 -31.79 -35.37
CA THR A 25 0.24 -33.06 -35.92
C THR A 25 0.23 -34.16 -34.84
N GLU A 26 -0.52 -35.19 -35.14
CA GLU A 26 -0.59 -36.50 -34.49
C GLU A 26 0.72 -37.29 -34.64
N GLY A 27 0.95 -38.20 -33.72
CA GLY A 27 1.98 -39.21 -33.80
C GLY A 27 1.75 -40.32 -32.78
N GLU A 28 0.91 -41.31 -33.15
CA GLU A 28 0.83 -42.62 -32.48
C GLU A 28 2.17 -43.35 -32.50
N ASN A 29 2.50 -44.07 -31.44
CA ASN A 29 2.70 -45.53 -31.54
C ASN A 29 2.82 -46.24 -30.19
N THR A 30 1.94 -47.14 -29.98
CA THR A 30 1.96 -48.47 -29.32
C THR A 30 3.35 -49.02 -28.95
N ASP A 31 3.51 -49.59 -27.75
CA ASP A 31 3.42 -51.05 -27.58
C ASP A 31 3.46 -51.51 -26.11
N THR A 32 2.69 -52.47 -25.85
CA THR A 32 2.44 -53.41 -24.80
C THR A 32 3.70 -54.03 -24.19
N THR A 33 3.74 -54.23 -22.84
CA THR A 33 3.88 -55.57 -22.29
C THR A 33 3.70 -55.61 -20.76
N THR A 34 2.80 -56.44 -20.38
CA THR A 34 2.39 -57.01 -19.10
C THR A 34 3.53 -57.76 -18.38
N ILE A 35 3.47 -57.85 -17.05
CA ILE A 35 3.47 -59.02 -16.16
C ILE A 35 3.89 -58.56 -14.77
N ALA A 36 3.05 -58.48 -13.83
CA ALA A 36 2.58 -59.36 -12.76
C ALA A 36 3.64 -59.83 -11.73
N THR A 37 3.33 -59.59 -10.52
CA THR A 37 3.17 -60.47 -9.35
C THR A 37 4.09 -60.21 -8.16
N THR A 38 3.45 -59.86 -7.06
CA THR A 38 3.44 -60.54 -5.74
C THR A 38 4.34 -59.97 -4.62
N SER A 39 3.63 -59.68 -3.55
CA SER A 39 3.91 -59.84 -2.12
C SER A 39 4.36 -58.61 -1.35
N ALA A 40 3.44 -58.16 -0.49
CA ALA A 40 3.68 -57.55 0.81
C ALA A 40 4.10 -58.65 1.84
N PRO A 41 4.49 -58.33 3.10
CA PRO A 41 4.41 -57.11 3.85
C PRO A 41 5.73 -56.79 4.58
N ASP A 42 5.95 -55.61 5.08
CA ASP A 42 6.15 -55.38 6.54
C ASP A 42 6.18 -53.90 6.93
N THR A 43 5.68 -53.68 8.08
CA THR A 43 5.47 -52.48 8.85
C THR A 43 6.76 -51.76 9.22
N THR A 44 6.85 -50.43 8.96
CA THR A 44 7.50 -49.54 9.90
C THR A 44 6.97 -48.12 9.67
N GLU A 45 6.27 -47.61 10.67
CA GLU A 45 5.88 -46.22 10.77
C GLU A 45 7.13 -45.31 10.82
N THR A 46 7.20 -44.37 9.90
CA THR A 46 8.04 -43.18 10.06
C THR A 46 7.17 -42.00 9.70
N THR A 47 6.83 -41.26 10.75
CA THR A 47 6.17 -39.96 10.69
C THR A 47 7.05 -39.02 9.87
N GLY A 48 6.75 -38.87 8.61
CA GLY A 48 7.30 -37.84 7.75
C GLY A 48 6.30 -36.68 7.75
N ALA A 49 6.65 -35.61 8.47
CA ALA A 49 5.98 -34.35 8.31
C ALA A 49 6.16 -33.90 6.86
N THR A 50 5.09 -33.98 6.08
CA THR A 50 5.01 -33.32 4.78
C THR A 50 4.77 -31.85 5.07
N THR A 51 5.82 -31.06 5.03
CA THR A 51 5.70 -29.62 4.93
C THR A 51 5.26 -29.34 3.50
N ASP A 52 3.98 -29.11 3.33
CA ASP A 52 3.40 -28.53 2.12
C ASP A 52 3.96 -27.10 2.04
N PRO A 53 4.57 -26.67 0.94
CA PRO A 53 4.86 -25.25 0.76
C PRO A 53 3.53 -24.57 0.38
N GLU A 54 2.77 -24.12 1.39
CA GLU A 54 1.69 -23.20 1.13
C GLU A 54 2.32 -21.93 0.55
N THR A 55 2.03 -21.72 -0.72
CA THR A 55 2.29 -20.47 -1.43
C THR A 55 1.40 -19.40 -0.77
N GLU A 56 1.96 -18.68 0.18
CA GLU A 56 1.35 -17.50 0.76
C GLU A 56 1.21 -16.44 -0.34
N THR A 57 0.07 -16.43 -0.99
CA THR A 57 -0.41 -15.25 -1.72
C THR A 57 -0.81 -14.23 -0.66
N GLY A 58 -0.06 -13.13 -0.56
CA GLY A 58 -0.36 -12.04 0.36
C GLY A 58 -1.75 -11.44 0.12
N ALA A 59 -2.71 -11.89 0.90
CA ALA A 59 -4.02 -11.27 1.08
C ALA A 59 -4.54 -11.70 2.46
N ALA A 60 -4.70 -10.73 3.36
CA ALA A 60 -5.53 -10.77 4.58
C ALA A 60 -5.64 -12.17 5.24
N GLY A 61 -4.52 -12.82 5.51
CA GLY A 61 -4.47 -13.96 6.42
C GLY A 61 -4.75 -13.49 7.85
N GLU A 62 -5.27 -14.38 8.68
CA GLU A 62 -5.42 -14.13 10.11
C GLU A 62 -4.06 -13.66 10.69
N VAL A 63 -4.07 -12.56 11.43
CA VAL A 63 -2.84 -12.00 12.02
C VAL A 63 -2.23 -13.02 12.98
N SER A 64 -0.93 -13.30 12.83
CA SER A 64 -0.21 -14.17 13.76
C SER A 64 -0.16 -13.56 15.16
N ALA A 65 -0.33 -14.40 16.18
CA ALA A 65 -0.14 -13.96 17.56
C ALA A 65 1.34 -13.82 17.95
N GLU A 66 2.27 -14.35 17.15
CA GLU A 66 3.71 -14.16 17.37
C GLU A 66 4.12 -12.76 16.90
N HIS A 67 4.70 -11.99 17.80
CA HIS A 67 5.13 -10.61 17.57
C HIS A 67 6.24 -10.23 18.58
N ASN A 68 6.85 -9.07 18.38
CA ASN A 68 7.81 -8.47 19.29
C ASN A 68 7.53 -6.98 19.55
N ASP A 69 8.38 -6.33 20.34
CA ASP A 69 8.21 -4.92 20.69
C ASP A 69 8.31 -3.98 19.47
N ALA A 70 9.01 -4.37 18.41
CA ALA A 70 9.11 -3.56 17.17
C ALA A 70 7.77 -3.57 16.43
N ASP A 71 7.12 -4.73 16.25
CA ASP A 71 5.81 -4.85 15.62
C ASP A 71 4.73 -4.00 16.32
N ILE A 72 4.76 -4.02 17.66
CA ILE A 72 3.86 -3.20 18.49
C ILE A 72 4.13 -1.73 18.26
N MET A 73 5.40 -1.32 18.36
CA MET A 73 5.82 0.08 18.19
C MET A 73 5.48 0.58 16.79
N PHE A 74 5.75 -0.20 15.74
CA PHE A 74 5.39 0.13 14.36
C PHE A 74 3.89 0.42 14.25
N SER A 75 3.03 -0.48 14.70
CA SER A 75 1.58 -0.31 14.63
C SER A 75 1.11 0.90 15.44
N GLN A 76 1.61 1.06 16.67
CA GLN A 76 1.24 2.17 17.55
C GLN A 76 1.66 3.54 17.04
N MET A 77 2.79 3.63 16.35
CA MET A 77 3.31 4.89 15.81
C MET A 77 2.73 5.21 14.42
N MET A 78 2.56 4.20 13.56
CA MET A 78 2.09 4.38 12.20
C MET A 78 0.58 4.72 12.15
N ILE A 79 -0.24 4.22 13.06
CA ILE A 79 -1.67 4.57 13.14
C ILE A 79 -1.89 6.08 13.23
N PRO A 80 -1.38 6.80 14.25
CA PRO A 80 -1.56 8.23 14.34
C PRO A 80 -0.86 8.99 13.21
N HIS A 81 0.23 8.48 12.68
CA HIS A 81 0.90 9.03 11.52
C HIS A 81 -0.03 8.99 10.29
N HIS A 82 -0.61 7.87 9.96
CA HIS A 82 -1.58 7.74 8.87
C HIS A 82 -2.85 8.57 9.10
N GLN A 83 -3.33 8.65 10.35
CA GLN A 83 -4.47 9.51 10.69
C GLN A 83 -4.21 10.97 10.34
N GLN A 84 -2.99 11.48 10.57
CA GLN A 84 -2.64 12.84 10.19
C GLN A 84 -2.61 13.02 8.66
N ALA A 85 -2.12 12.06 7.89
CA ALA A 85 -2.16 12.13 6.42
C ALA A 85 -3.61 12.18 5.89
N VAL A 86 -4.51 11.39 6.48
CA VAL A 86 -5.95 11.45 6.17
C VAL A 86 -6.51 12.84 6.50
N GLU A 87 -6.23 13.38 7.68
CA GLU A 87 -6.68 14.73 8.09
C GLU A 87 -6.16 15.82 7.13
N MET A 88 -4.88 15.80 6.80
CA MET A 88 -4.30 16.75 5.83
C MET A 88 -4.98 16.65 4.46
N SER A 89 -5.31 15.45 4.02
CA SER A 89 -5.99 15.21 2.76
C SER A 89 -7.44 15.70 2.79
N GLU A 90 -8.18 15.48 3.88
CA GLU A 90 -9.52 16.00 4.09
C GLU A 90 -9.53 17.54 4.11
N ILE A 91 -8.57 18.18 4.80
CA ILE A 91 -8.39 19.64 4.78
C ILE A 91 -8.24 20.14 3.34
N LEU A 92 -7.45 19.46 2.50
CA LEU A 92 -7.25 19.89 1.12
C LEU A 92 -8.50 19.70 0.27
N LEU A 93 -9.22 18.57 0.43
CA LEU A 93 -10.44 18.25 -0.31
C LEU A 93 -11.58 19.25 -0.06
N ASP A 94 -11.61 19.88 1.11
CA ASP A 94 -12.61 20.89 1.47
C ASP A 94 -12.31 22.31 0.90
N LYS A 95 -11.20 22.48 0.16
CA LYS A 95 -10.78 23.76 -0.39
C LYS A 95 -11.23 23.97 -1.83
N ASP A 96 -11.51 25.26 -2.15
CA ASP A 96 -11.80 25.70 -3.50
C ASP A 96 -10.52 25.96 -4.32
N ASP A 97 -10.63 25.90 -5.63
CA ASP A 97 -9.59 26.25 -6.60
C ASP A 97 -8.29 25.40 -6.51
N ILE A 98 -8.38 24.16 -6.03
CA ILE A 98 -7.29 23.19 -6.03
C ILE A 98 -7.20 22.48 -7.40
N PRO A 99 -6.00 22.27 -7.96
CA PRO A 99 -5.85 21.50 -9.19
C PRO A 99 -6.41 20.07 -9.05
N ALA A 100 -7.20 19.64 -10.04
CA ALA A 100 -7.91 18.35 -9.97
C ALA A 100 -7.00 17.14 -9.71
N LYS A 101 -5.78 17.14 -10.27
CA LYS A 101 -4.80 16.07 -10.07
C LYS A 101 -4.38 15.96 -8.59
N VAL A 102 -4.24 17.10 -7.91
CA VAL A 102 -3.87 17.11 -6.48
C VAL A 102 -5.04 16.66 -5.59
N LEU A 103 -6.28 17.01 -5.96
CA LEU A 103 -7.48 16.46 -5.28
C LEU A 103 -7.61 14.94 -5.47
N GLU A 104 -7.35 14.44 -6.68
CA GLU A 104 -7.36 13.00 -6.96
C GLU A 104 -6.29 12.27 -6.14
N PHE A 105 -5.10 12.82 -6.05
CA PHE A 105 -4.02 12.29 -5.21
C PHE A 105 -4.40 12.29 -3.72
N ALA A 106 -4.94 13.38 -3.18
CA ALA A 106 -5.37 13.45 -1.79
C ALA A 106 -6.47 12.42 -1.45
N GLN A 107 -7.42 12.18 -2.38
CA GLN A 107 -8.38 11.11 -2.21
C GLN A 107 -7.72 9.73 -2.23
N GLY A 108 -6.72 9.53 -3.10
CA GLY A 108 -5.92 8.30 -3.15
C GLY A 108 -5.23 7.98 -1.83
N VAL A 109 -4.64 8.99 -1.18
CA VAL A 109 -4.02 8.85 0.16
C VAL A 109 -5.03 8.35 1.20
N ILE A 110 -6.24 8.92 1.23
CA ILE A 110 -7.30 8.47 2.15
C ILE A 110 -7.69 7.01 1.87
N ASP A 111 -7.88 6.68 0.60
CA ASP A 111 -8.34 5.36 0.17
C ASP A 111 -7.29 4.26 0.44
N ALA A 112 -5.99 4.61 0.39
CA ALA A 112 -4.88 3.70 0.70
C ALA A 112 -4.67 3.55 2.22
N GLN A 113 -4.53 4.66 2.93
CA GLN A 113 -4.10 4.64 4.34
C GLN A 113 -5.22 4.25 5.32
N GLY A 114 -6.49 4.47 4.98
CA GLY A 114 -7.62 4.03 5.81
C GLY A 114 -7.61 2.52 6.10
N PRO A 115 -7.55 1.65 5.10
CA PRO A 115 -7.43 0.20 5.29
C PRO A 115 -6.15 -0.23 6.03
N GLU A 116 -5.05 0.50 5.90
CA GLU A 116 -3.80 0.21 6.62
C GLU A 116 -3.93 0.49 8.12
N ILE A 117 -4.60 1.59 8.49
CA ILE A 117 -4.98 1.87 9.89
C ILE A 117 -5.82 0.72 10.45
N ASP A 118 -6.82 0.23 9.71
CA ASP A 118 -7.68 -0.88 10.15
C ASP A 118 -6.87 -2.17 10.36
N ARG A 119 -5.89 -2.46 9.48
CA ARG A 119 -4.99 -3.62 9.61
C ARG A 119 -4.12 -3.52 10.87
N MET A 120 -3.51 -2.36 11.13
CA MET A 120 -2.67 -2.15 12.33
C MET A 120 -3.49 -2.22 13.62
N ASN A 121 -4.70 -1.69 13.63
CA ASN A 121 -5.61 -1.86 14.76
C ASN A 121 -5.95 -3.34 15.00
N THR A 122 -6.19 -4.12 13.93
CA THR A 122 -6.44 -5.56 14.04
C THR A 122 -5.22 -6.31 14.58
N MET A 123 -4.00 -5.89 14.23
CA MET A 123 -2.76 -6.43 14.78
C MET A 123 -2.67 -6.18 16.28
N LEU A 124 -2.85 -4.94 16.72
CA LEU A 124 -2.82 -4.60 18.15
C LEU A 124 -3.91 -5.33 18.94
N GLU A 125 -5.13 -5.42 18.41
CA GLU A 125 -6.21 -6.20 19.04
C GLU A 125 -5.85 -7.70 19.17
N THR A 126 -5.20 -8.28 18.15
CA THR A 126 -4.77 -9.69 18.17
C THR A 126 -3.69 -9.95 19.20
N TRP A 127 -2.81 -8.96 19.40
CA TRP A 127 -1.71 -9.03 20.36
C TRP A 127 -2.10 -8.62 21.79
N GLU A 128 -3.36 -8.21 21.99
CA GLU A 128 -3.88 -7.69 23.28
C GLU A 128 -3.13 -6.42 23.74
N GLU A 129 -2.67 -5.61 22.75
CA GLU A 129 -1.99 -4.35 22.98
C GLU A 129 -2.91 -3.17 22.73
N ASP A 130 -2.82 -2.14 23.59
CA ASP A 130 -3.63 -0.93 23.42
C ASP A 130 -3.05 -0.01 22.31
N PRO A 131 -3.90 0.61 21.48
CA PRO A 131 -3.44 1.70 20.63
C PRO A 131 -2.94 2.86 21.50
N VAL A 132 -1.99 3.63 21.01
CA VAL A 132 -1.55 4.82 21.74
C VAL A 132 -2.73 5.79 21.85
N THR A 133 -3.35 5.83 23.02
CA THR A 133 -4.40 6.77 23.37
C THR A 133 -3.80 7.89 24.24
N GLY A 134 -3.27 8.93 23.62
CA GLY A 134 -2.71 10.05 24.36
C GLY A 134 -2.62 11.28 23.47
N ASP A 135 -2.78 12.43 24.13
CA ASP A 135 -2.40 13.70 23.53
C ASP A 135 -0.91 13.59 23.13
N MET A 136 -0.67 13.43 21.82
CA MET A 136 0.69 13.32 21.25
C MET A 136 1.57 14.52 21.57
N GLY A 137 1.00 15.56 22.19
CA GLY A 137 1.69 16.76 22.63
C GLY A 137 2.70 16.57 23.77
N GLU A 138 2.72 15.40 24.46
CA GLU A 138 3.72 15.09 25.50
C GLU A 138 4.81 14.13 25.05
N MET A 139 4.64 13.43 23.91
CA MET A 139 5.76 12.74 23.26
C MET A 139 6.55 13.78 22.48
N ASP A 140 7.79 13.98 22.88
CA ASP A 140 8.76 14.82 22.17
C ASP A 140 8.67 14.52 20.67
N HIS A 141 8.24 15.50 19.85
CA HIS A 141 8.07 15.38 18.39
C HIS A 141 9.34 14.92 17.64
N GLY A 142 10.42 14.62 18.38
CA GLY A 142 11.62 13.94 17.89
C GLY A 142 11.49 12.41 17.70
N GLY A 143 10.33 11.82 18.08
CA GLY A 143 10.11 10.36 17.99
C GLY A 143 9.29 9.90 16.79
N MET A 144 8.56 10.79 16.11
CA MET A 144 7.83 10.47 14.88
C MET A 144 8.32 11.37 13.74
N SER A 145 9.23 10.80 12.96
CA SER A 145 9.77 11.47 11.77
C SER A 145 8.64 11.84 10.81
N GLY A 146 8.68 13.05 10.27
CA GLY A 146 7.74 13.48 9.23
C GLY A 146 6.39 14.01 9.69
N MET A 147 6.01 13.87 10.97
CA MET A 147 4.75 14.43 11.48
C MET A 147 4.72 15.95 11.38
N MET A 148 3.58 16.48 10.92
CA MET A 148 3.33 17.91 10.88
C MET A 148 3.00 18.46 12.27
N SER A 149 3.56 19.64 12.56
CA SER A 149 3.24 20.38 13.78
C SER A 149 1.85 21.05 13.70
N GLU A 150 1.30 21.49 14.84
CA GLU A 150 0.08 22.29 14.84
C GLU A 150 0.21 23.58 14.01
N GLU A 151 1.41 24.17 13.92
CA GLU A 151 1.67 25.34 13.09
C GLU A 151 1.59 24.98 11.59
N ASP A 152 2.13 23.84 11.19
CA ASP A 152 2.07 23.33 9.81
C ASP A 152 0.63 22.99 9.40
N MET A 153 -0.13 22.34 10.28
CA MET A 153 -1.55 22.04 10.05
C MET A 153 -2.37 23.32 9.91
N THR A 154 -2.17 24.29 10.78
CA THR A 154 -2.83 25.61 10.69
C THR A 154 -2.45 26.35 9.41
N ALA A 155 -1.18 26.26 8.97
CA ALA A 155 -0.73 26.86 7.72
C ALA A 155 -1.44 26.22 6.52
N LEU A 156 -1.63 24.90 6.53
CA LEU A 156 -2.39 24.19 5.50
C LEU A 156 -3.88 24.60 5.50
N GLU A 157 -4.51 24.74 6.68
CA GLU A 157 -5.89 25.20 6.82
C GLU A 157 -6.08 26.61 6.25
N ASP A 158 -5.15 27.54 6.48
CA ASP A 158 -5.24 28.92 6.04
C ASP A 158 -4.92 29.12 4.55
N ALA A 159 -4.09 28.26 3.96
CA ALA A 159 -3.68 28.32 2.55
C ALA A 159 -4.87 28.08 1.59
N LYS A 160 -4.77 28.60 0.35
CA LYS A 160 -5.85 28.54 -0.65
C LYS A 160 -5.33 28.29 -2.06
N GLY A 161 -6.16 27.62 -2.87
CA GLY A 161 -5.90 27.41 -4.28
C GLY A 161 -4.55 26.72 -4.52
N THR A 162 -3.79 27.17 -5.49
CA THR A 162 -2.48 26.58 -5.86
C THR A 162 -1.47 26.63 -4.71
N GLU A 163 -1.54 27.62 -3.81
CA GLU A 163 -0.64 27.71 -2.65
C GLU A 163 -0.95 26.57 -1.65
N ALA A 164 -2.22 26.29 -1.39
CA ALA A 164 -2.62 25.15 -0.57
C ALA A 164 -2.20 23.81 -1.19
N ALA A 165 -2.37 23.66 -2.50
CA ALA A 165 -1.92 22.48 -3.21
C ALA A 165 -0.41 22.26 -3.08
N ARG A 166 0.39 23.33 -3.23
CA ARG A 166 1.84 23.27 -3.08
C ARG A 166 2.24 22.89 -1.66
N LEU A 167 1.68 23.58 -0.67
CA LEU A 167 1.98 23.33 0.74
C LEU A 167 1.61 21.91 1.17
N TYR A 168 0.44 21.40 0.73
CA TYR A 168 0.04 20.03 0.96
C TYR A 168 1.05 19.03 0.40
N LEU A 169 1.47 19.19 -0.87
CA LEU A 169 2.43 18.29 -1.50
C LEU A 169 3.81 18.33 -0.82
N GLU A 170 4.28 19.52 -0.41
CA GLU A 170 5.55 19.67 0.30
C GLU A 170 5.50 19.02 1.70
N GLN A 171 4.44 19.23 2.44
CA GLN A 171 4.23 18.63 3.76
C GLN A 171 4.01 17.12 3.68
N MET A 172 3.19 16.65 2.72
CA MET A 172 2.92 15.23 2.55
C MET A 172 4.15 14.46 2.08
N THR A 173 5.03 15.08 1.28
CA THR A 173 6.34 14.48 0.92
C THR A 173 7.18 14.23 2.18
N ALA A 174 7.34 15.23 3.04
CA ALA A 174 8.10 15.07 4.29
C ALA A 174 7.44 14.06 5.25
N HIS A 175 6.11 14.02 5.27
CA HIS A 175 5.34 13.06 6.04
C HIS A 175 5.57 11.62 5.56
N HIS A 176 5.52 11.36 4.25
CA HIS A 176 5.78 10.06 3.66
C HIS A 176 7.23 9.60 3.87
N GLU A 177 8.21 10.51 3.76
CA GLU A 177 9.60 10.18 4.09
C GLU A 177 9.74 9.63 5.52
N GLY A 178 9.02 10.22 6.47
CA GLY A 178 8.98 9.75 7.86
C GLY A 178 8.34 8.38 8.03
N ALA A 179 7.24 8.10 7.32
CA ALA A 179 6.60 6.78 7.34
C ALA A 179 7.50 5.69 6.74
N VAL A 180 8.19 6.01 5.63
CA VAL A 180 9.15 5.09 5.00
C VAL A 180 10.30 4.74 5.96
N ASP A 181 10.79 5.70 6.75
CA ASP A 181 11.82 5.43 7.74
C ASP A 181 11.31 4.50 8.85
N MET A 182 10.12 4.74 9.40
CA MET A 182 9.50 3.85 10.40
C MET A 182 9.23 2.44 9.83
N ALA A 183 8.78 2.35 8.60
CA ALA A 183 8.52 1.06 7.95
C ALA A 183 9.82 0.26 7.69
N ARG A 184 10.94 0.92 7.40
CA ARG A 184 12.26 0.28 7.26
C ARG A 184 12.76 -0.29 8.59
N ASP A 185 12.50 0.40 9.69
CA ASP A 185 12.83 -0.10 11.02
C ASP A 185 12.04 -1.38 11.33
N GLU A 186 10.74 -1.40 11.01
CA GLU A 186 9.91 -2.60 11.14
C GLU A 186 10.41 -3.77 10.28
N VAL A 187 10.74 -3.55 9.01
CA VAL A 187 11.29 -4.59 8.13
C VAL A 187 12.60 -5.18 8.68
N THR A 188 13.38 -4.38 9.42
CA THR A 188 14.67 -4.79 9.98
C THR A 188 14.53 -5.51 11.31
N ASP A 189 13.67 -5.03 12.20
CA ASP A 189 13.60 -5.40 13.60
C ASP A 189 12.31 -6.15 13.97
N GLY A 190 11.29 -6.16 13.11
CA GLY A 190 10.01 -6.83 13.30
C GLY A 190 10.13 -8.36 13.26
N GLN A 191 9.14 -9.01 13.85
CA GLN A 191 9.02 -10.47 13.90
C GLN A 191 7.75 -10.97 13.24
N ASN A 192 6.66 -10.20 13.30
CA ASN A 192 5.37 -10.60 12.77
C ASN A 192 5.35 -10.51 11.24
N PRO A 193 5.06 -11.62 10.52
CA PRO A 193 5.13 -11.62 9.06
C PRO A 193 4.10 -10.71 8.39
N GLN A 194 2.95 -10.44 9.04
CA GLN A 194 1.92 -9.55 8.50
C GLN A 194 2.27 -8.07 8.72
N ALA A 195 2.93 -7.73 9.83
CA ALA A 195 3.43 -6.38 10.09
C ALA A 195 4.59 -6.05 9.16
N ILE A 196 5.56 -6.96 9.02
CA ILE A 196 6.67 -6.82 8.06
C ILE A 196 6.15 -6.66 6.62
N ALA A 197 5.16 -7.49 6.20
CA ALA A 197 4.60 -7.39 4.86
C ALA A 197 3.83 -6.06 4.64
N LEU A 198 3.17 -5.54 5.67
CA LEU A 198 2.54 -4.21 5.61
C LEU A 198 3.60 -3.12 5.50
N ALA A 199 4.68 -3.20 6.28
CA ALA A 199 5.77 -2.24 6.22
C ALA A 199 6.47 -2.22 4.86
N GLU A 200 6.70 -3.39 4.25
CA GLU A 200 7.24 -3.49 2.88
C GLU A 200 6.31 -2.83 1.86
N GLN A 201 4.98 -3.02 1.99
CA GLN A 201 3.99 -2.37 1.14
C GLN A 201 3.99 -0.85 1.32
N VAL A 202 4.00 -0.36 2.57
CA VAL A 202 4.09 1.08 2.89
C VAL A 202 5.32 1.73 2.24
N ILE A 203 6.48 1.05 2.27
CA ILE A 203 7.70 1.56 1.62
C ILE A 203 7.48 1.70 0.10
N GLU A 204 6.97 0.65 -0.57
CA GLU A 204 6.79 0.65 -2.03
C GLU A 204 5.80 1.74 -2.47
N ASP A 205 4.64 1.80 -1.82
CA ASP A 205 3.57 2.71 -2.18
C ASP A 205 3.96 4.17 -1.89
N GLN A 206 4.51 4.45 -0.72
CA GLN A 206 4.87 5.82 -0.35
C GLN A 206 6.10 6.37 -1.08
N GLU A 207 7.08 5.54 -1.42
CA GLU A 207 8.17 5.96 -2.32
C GLU A 207 7.64 6.32 -3.72
N ALA A 208 6.63 5.61 -4.23
CA ALA A 208 5.99 5.95 -5.50
C ALA A 208 5.17 7.25 -5.40
N GLU A 209 4.44 7.45 -4.31
CA GLU A 209 3.68 8.67 -4.04
C GLU A 209 4.58 9.90 -3.86
N ILE A 210 5.74 9.78 -3.20
CA ILE A 210 6.76 10.83 -3.12
C ILE A 210 7.19 11.26 -4.52
N ALA A 211 7.50 10.32 -5.40
CA ALA A 211 7.90 10.63 -6.77
C ALA A 211 6.77 11.30 -7.58
N GLU A 212 5.51 10.94 -7.34
CA GLU A 212 4.36 11.59 -7.95
C GLU A 212 4.17 13.02 -7.43
N MET A 213 4.29 13.24 -6.11
CA MET A 213 4.20 14.58 -5.50
C MET A 213 5.28 15.52 -6.03
N GLU A 214 6.51 15.06 -6.19
CA GLU A 214 7.59 15.83 -6.80
C GLU A 214 7.27 16.25 -8.24
N GLN A 215 6.65 15.36 -9.04
CA GLN A 215 6.21 15.70 -10.38
C GLN A 215 5.09 16.75 -10.37
N MET A 216 4.09 16.60 -9.49
CA MET A 216 3.01 17.57 -9.34
C MET A 216 3.52 18.94 -8.90
N LEU A 217 4.48 18.99 -7.97
CA LEU A 217 5.13 20.25 -7.54
C LEU A 217 5.84 20.98 -8.68
N ASN A 218 6.42 20.25 -9.64
CA ASN A 218 7.05 20.85 -10.81
C ASN A 218 6.02 21.35 -11.85
N GLU A 219 4.78 20.88 -11.81
CA GLU A 219 3.71 21.27 -12.72
C GLU A 219 2.88 22.48 -12.20
N LEU A 220 2.95 22.79 -10.89
CA LEU A 220 2.29 23.94 -10.23
C LEU A 220 3.02 25.25 -10.44
#